data_f13a2aa11f5468300f2000088c8d827a
#
_entry.id   f13a2aa11f5468300f2000088c8d827a
#
_cell.length_a   1.000
_cell.length_b   1.000
_cell.length_c   1.000
_cell.angle_alpha   90.00
_cell.angle_beta   90.00
_cell.angle_gamma   90.00
#
_symmetry.space_group_name_H-M   'P 1'
#
loop_
_entity.id
_entity.type
_entity.pdbx_description
1 polymer ?
#
loop_
_entity_poly.entity_id
_entity_poly.type
_entity_poly.pdbx_seq_one_letter_code
_entity_poly.pdbx_strand_id
1 'polypeptide(L)'
;MDKFTDPLIESISLCFGAQIGKTETELNMIGYALHQTVSPTMMVYPTDTIAKFASDKRVQPMIRSVEPLADMYDESSKLLELDFVNGNYMVLVGANSPSSLSSRSIKYLFFDEIDKYPAFSGKEANPIKLAEERTKTFVDKKIVRVSTPTIESGNIWQSYMGANERKQYYVPCPHCGVSQTLKFKQIKWPEEHHGNADMIRDTAYYECEHCKHRIDDKHKMDMLRQGEWRAVNESQVRVVRSVAYHLSSLYSPWVTFGDVAYEFVKSKDTPSELMNFINSWLAEPWKSAKTKSTQNLVFTQSEVPRGVVPQHAPLLIASVDVQQDHFWWEVRAYAHGVSSYLVDYGQASSWADLTEILIDREYPSEYGEARKIVRAGIDSGYRTDEVYQYCAQYPEVCVPVKGDSSHSPLAPPYKMSSIEKGVIGGMKLYVVNTDYWKDFIFARMVRPANEPGTIHLFKDCPEEYSEHLRSEEKQEIRNVKTGAVTVQWKPLTSHPTNHLLDTCVYNAMVADSVGVKYLPEYNLDTDEEDEDTDVEDFNADSRAWFS
;
A
#
# COMPACT_ATOMS: atom_id res chain seq x y z
N MET A 1 8.14 17.34 24.73
CA MET A 1 8.03 17.38 26.20
C MET A 1 7.33 18.65 26.68
N ASP A 2 7.75 19.85 26.28
CA ASP A 2 7.19 21.13 26.79
C ASP A 2 5.64 21.21 26.74
N LYS A 3 5.04 20.72 25.65
CA LYS A 3 3.57 20.68 25.53
C LYS A 3 2.90 19.58 26.37
N PHE A 4 3.64 18.55 26.77
CA PHE A 4 3.13 17.54 27.69
C PHE A 4 3.04 18.09 29.13
N THR A 5 3.98 18.96 29.52
CA THR A 5 3.98 19.61 30.83
C THR A 5 3.12 20.89 30.90
N ASP A 6 2.68 21.42 29.78
CA ASP A 6 1.81 22.59 29.69
C ASP A 6 0.39 22.26 30.22
N PRO A 7 -0.07 22.87 31.33
CA PRO A 7 -1.34 22.52 31.96
C PRO A 7 -2.56 22.77 31.06
N LEU A 8 -2.47 23.64 30.08
CA LEU A 8 -3.58 23.96 29.17
C LEU A 8 -3.74 22.90 28.05
N ILE A 9 -2.71 22.13 27.75
CA ILE A 9 -2.75 21.12 26.69
C ILE A 9 -3.29 19.82 27.24
N GLU A 10 -4.44 19.40 26.75
CA GLU A 10 -5.10 18.13 27.13
C GLU A 10 -4.74 16.99 26.17
N SER A 11 -4.47 17.28 24.89
CA SER A 11 -4.28 16.28 23.85
C SER A 11 -3.06 16.57 22.98
N ILE A 12 -2.25 15.52 22.74
CA ILE A 12 -1.05 15.56 21.89
C ILE A 12 -1.15 14.42 20.88
N SER A 13 -0.95 14.72 19.60
CA SER A 13 -0.92 13.70 18.53
C SER A 13 0.41 13.73 17.81
N LEU A 14 1.06 12.56 17.69
CA LEU A 14 2.34 12.38 16.98
C LEU A 14 2.08 11.55 15.72
N CYS A 15 1.84 12.23 14.59
CA CYS A 15 1.69 11.61 13.27
C CYS A 15 3.06 11.50 12.61
N PHE A 16 3.77 10.43 12.90
CA PHE A 16 5.18 10.28 12.57
C PHE A 16 5.41 9.06 11.68
N GLY A 17 6.39 9.14 10.79
CA GLY A 17 6.88 8.02 10.02
C GLY A 17 7.43 6.87 10.88
N ALA A 18 7.78 5.77 10.22
CA ALA A 18 8.37 4.62 10.92
C ALA A 18 9.80 4.95 11.40
N GLN A 19 10.19 4.38 12.54
CA GLN A 19 11.56 4.39 13.07
C GLN A 19 12.19 5.79 13.24
N ILE A 20 11.41 6.80 13.61
CA ILE A 20 11.90 8.18 13.86
C ILE A 20 11.74 8.62 15.33
N GLY A 21 11.71 7.66 16.26
CA GLY A 21 11.74 7.92 17.70
C GLY A 21 10.39 8.20 18.35
N LYS A 22 9.26 7.91 17.69
CA LYS A 22 7.92 8.16 18.24
C LYS A 22 7.67 7.43 19.57
N THR A 23 7.98 6.14 19.64
CA THR A 23 7.79 5.33 20.85
C THR A 23 8.73 5.78 21.98
N GLU A 24 9.97 6.16 21.69
CA GLU A 24 10.90 6.71 22.69
C GLU A 24 10.38 8.03 23.27
N THR A 25 9.80 8.90 22.43
CA THR A 25 9.17 10.13 22.89
C THR A 25 8.00 9.84 23.84
N GLU A 26 7.20 8.82 23.53
CA GLU A 26 6.09 8.39 24.36
C GLU A 26 6.56 7.78 25.69
N LEU A 27 7.58 6.92 25.69
CA LEU A 27 8.19 6.37 26.89
C LEU A 27 8.76 7.45 27.81
N ASN A 28 9.38 8.50 27.25
CA ASN A 28 9.84 9.66 28.03
C ASN A 28 8.69 10.41 28.70
N MET A 29 7.54 10.55 28.01
CA MET A 29 6.34 11.16 28.58
C MET A 29 5.76 10.29 29.71
N ILE A 30 5.74 8.97 29.55
CA ILE A 30 5.32 8.00 30.55
C ILE A 30 6.22 8.06 31.79
N GLY A 31 7.54 8.04 31.59
CA GLY A 31 8.51 8.15 32.69
C GLY A 31 8.31 9.45 33.50
N TYR A 32 8.10 10.57 32.81
CA TYR A 32 7.75 11.83 33.46
C TYR A 32 6.44 11.74 34.26
N ALA A 33 5.37 11.18 33.68
CA ALA A 33 4.07 11.05 34.34
C ALA A 33 4.16 10.17 35.61
N LEU A 34 4.89 9.06 35.53
CA LEU A 34 5.07 8.14 36.66
C LEU A 34 5.90 8.77 37.81
N HIS A 35 6.92 9.57 37.47
CA HIS A 35 7.81 10.18 38.46
C HIS A 35 7.21 11.43 39.10
N GLN A 36 6.64 12.34 38.27
CA GLN A 36 6.28 13.69 38.75
C GLN A 36 4.92 13.76 39.42
N THR A 37 4.03 12.82 39.18
CA THR A 37 2.67 12.87 39.72
C THR A 37 2.19 11.49 40.16
N VAL A 38 1.55 11.42 41.33
CA VAL A 38 0.85 10.20 41.76
C VAL A 38 -0.52 10.19 41.06
N SER A 39 -0.58 9.62 39.89
CA SER A 39 -1.80 9.63 39.06
C SER A 39 -1.86 8.41 38.14
N PRO A 40 -3.06 7.80 38.00
CA PRO A 40 -3.24 6.59 37.21
C PRO A 40 -2.92 6.81 35.74
N THR A 41 -2.09 5.92 35.20
CA THR A 41 -1.64 5.93 33.80
C THR A 41 -2.14 4.68 33.05
N MET A 42 -2.62 4.85 31.84
CA MET A 42 -3.00 3.75 30.94
C MET A 42 -2.29 3.89 29.61
N MET A 43 -1.76 2.78 29.12
CA MET A 43 -1.22 2.68 27.78
C MET A 43 -1.98 1.61 27.00
N VAL A 44 -2.50 2.01 25.85
CA VAL A 44 -3.30 1.15 24.97
C VAL A 44 -2.48 0.76 23.75
N TYR A 45 -2.49 -0.53 23.43
CA TYR A 45 -1.86 -1.14 22.26
C TYR A 45 -2.92 -1.76 21.34
N PRO A 46 -2.59 -2.09 20.08
CA PRO A 46 -3.54 -2.74 19.17
C PRO A 46 -4.12 -4.06 19.72
N THR A 47 -3.31 -4.86 20.42
CA THR A 47 -3.71 -6.16 21.00
C THR A 47 -3.05 -6.39 22.36
N ASP A 48 -3.64 -7.28 23.19
CA ASP A 48 -3.06 -7.71 24.48
C ASP A 48 -1.69 -8.38 24.30
N THR A 49 -1.46 -9.08 23.19
CA THR A 49 -0.15 -9.70 22.90
C THR A 49 0.94 -8.65 22.74
N ILE A 50 0.64 -7.57 22.00
CA ILE A 50 1.56 -6.45 21.82
C ILE A 50 1.76 -5.70 23.14
N ALA A 51 0.70 -5.51 23.94
CA ALA A 51 0.79 -4.90 25.25
C ALA A 51 1.74 -5.68 26.20
N LYS A 52 1.64 -7.02 26.22
CA LYS A 52 2.54 -7.89 27.00
C LYS A 52 4.00 -7.75 26.55
N PHE A 53 4.23 -7.80 25.24
CA PHE A 53 5.57 -7.63 24.68
C PHE A 53 6.16 -6.26 25.02
N ALA A 54 5.39 -5.19 24.86
CA ALA A 54 5.83 -3.84 25.16
C ALA A 54 6.13 -3.64 26.65
N SER A 55 5.31 -4.22 27.53
CA SER A 55 5.57 -4.20 28.98
C SER A 55 6.91 -4.85 29.31
N ASP A 56 7.12 -6.09 28.84
CA ASP A 56 8.32 -6.88 29.14
C ASP A 56 9.61 -6.32 28.52
N LYS A 57 9.53 -5.86 27.27
CA LYS A 57 10.72 -5.49 26.48
C LYS A 57 11.02 -4.01 26.40
N ARG A 58 10.09 -3.13 26.80
CA ARG A 58 10.27 -1.67 26.67
C ARG A 58 9.95 -0.91 27.96
N VAL A 59 8.72 -1.03 28.49
CA VAL A 59 8.27 -0.21 29.61
C VAL A 59 8.99 -0.57 30.91
N GLN A 60 9.01 -1.84 31.30
CA GLN A 60 9.69 -2.28 32.52
C GLN A 60 11.21 -2.09 32.45
N PRO A 61 11.91 -2.41 31.33
CA PRO A 61 13.33 -2.08 31.19
C PRO A 61 13.60 -0.57 31.30
N MET A 62 12.77 0.28 30.71
CA MET A 62 12.89 1.74 30.85
C MET A 62 12.75 2.16 32.32
N ILE A 63 11.73 1.68 33.04
CA ILE A 63 11.51 1.98 34.46
C ILE A 63 12.74 1.56 35.28
N ARG A 64 13.27 0.35 35.09
CA ARG A 64 14.42 -0.17 35.83
C ARG A 64 15.76 0.51 35.47
N SER A 65 15.88 1.08 34.29
CA SER A 65 17.09 1.78 33.84
C SER A 65 17.21 3.21 34.35
N VAL A 66 16.13 3.80 34.86
CA VAL A 66 16.06 5.17 35.35
C VAL A 66 15.96 5.13 36.87
N GLU A 67 17.06 5.43 37.57
CA GLU A 67 17.20 5.30 39.02
C GLU A 67 15.98 5.84 39.81
N PRO A 68 15.46 7.07 39.61
CA PRO A 68 14.30 7.56 40.33
C PRO A 68 13.01 6.76 40.09
N LEU A 69 12.87 6.09 38.93
CA LEU A 69 11.71 5.23 38.64
C LEU A 69 11.90 3.83 39.24
N ALA A 70 13.13 3.31 39.20
CA ALA A 70 13.47 2.01 39.76
C ALA A 70 13.23 1.98 41.28
N ASP A 71 13.59 3.06 41.98
CA ASP A 71 13.38 3.21 43.42
C ASP A 71 11.90 3.22 43.82
N MET A 72 11.03 3.61 42.94
CA MET A 72 9.58 3.63 43.16
C MET A 72 8.86 2.36 42.66
N TYR A 73 9.50 1.55 41.84
CA TYR A 73 8.87 0.39 41.21
C TYR A 73 8.67 -0.76 42.20
N ASP A 74 7.44 -1.31 42.26
CA ASP A 74 7.16 -2.50 43.04
C ASP A 74 7.44 -3.77 42.21
N GLU A 75 8.48 -4.50 42.57
CA GLU A 75 8.90 -5.72 41.86
C GLU A 75 7.86 -6.87 41.94
N SER A 76 6.82 -6.75 42.79
CA SER A 76 5.69 -7.67 42.80
C SER A 76 4.63 -7.38 41.71
N SER A 77 4.84 -6.35 40.92
CA SER A 77 3.97 -5.93 39.83
C SER A 77 3.67 -7.06 38.86
N LYS A 78 2.45 -7.09 38.33
CA LYS A 78 2.06 -8.00 37.25
C LYS A 78 2.54 -7.46 35.90
N LEU A 79 2.59 -8.33 34.88
CA LEU A 79 3.09 -7.98 33.56
C LEU A 79 2.33 -6.80 32.90
N LEU A 80 1.02 -6.69 33.09
CA LEU A 80 0.17 -5.63 32.50
C LEU A 80 -0.35 -4.60 33.53
N GLU A 81 0.06 -4.73 34.78
CA GLU A 81 -0.35 -3.88 35.88
C GLU A 81 0.86 -3.58 36.74
N LEU A 82 1.45 -2.40 36.54
CA LEU A 82 2.67 -1.99 37.19
C LEU A 82 2.34 -1.06 38.36
N ASP A 83 2.73 -1.46 39.54
CA ASP A 83 2.47 -0.76 40.78
C ASP A 83 3.74 -0.05 41.26
N PHE A 84 3.57 1.06 41.98
CA PHE A 84 4.63 1.89 42.51
C PHE A 84 4.43 2.13 44.02
N VAL A 85 5.51 2.12 44.81
CA VAL A 85 5.47 2.27 46.27
C VAL A 85 4.86 3.59 46.75
N ASN A 86 4.80 4.60 45.88
CA ASN A 86 4.15 5.90 46.15
C ASN A 86 2.63 5.86 45.93
N GLY A 87 2.03 4.69 45.62
CA GLY A 87 0.61 4.50 45.37
C GLY A 87 0.18 4.82 43.94
N ASN A 88 1.12 5.15 43.04
CA ASN A 88 0.86 5.28 41.62
C ASN A 88 0.72 3.90 40.98
N TYR A 89 0.08 3.83 39.80
CA TYR A 89 0.01 2.62 39.01
C TYR A 89 -0.08 2.92 37.52
N MET A 90 0.38 1.96 36.71
CA MET A 90 0.25 1.98 35.26
C MET A 90 -0.36 0.67 34.78
N VAL A 91 -1.33 0.76 33.86
CA VAL A 91 -1.92 -0.42 33.20
C VAL A 91 -1.63 -0.38 31.70
N LEU A 92 -1.30 -1.56 31.15
CA LEU A 92 -1.14 -1.75 29.72
C LEU A 92 -2.27 -2.65 29.22
N VAL A 93 -2.98 -2.22 28.18
CA VAL A 93 -4.20 -2.89 27.70
C VAL A 93 -4.21 -3.00 26.18
N GLY A 94 -4.88 -4.03 25.66
CA GLY A 94 -5.15 -4.13 24.23
C GLY A 94 -6.46 -3.43 23.84
N ALA A 95 -6.48 -2.80 22.69
CA ALA A 95 -7.67 -2.14 22.14
C ALA A 95 -8.84 -3.12 21.88
N ASN A 96 -8.56 -4.42 21.84
CA ASN A 96 -9.54 -5.49 21.68
C ASN A 96 -10.19 -5.95 23.01
N SER A 97 -9.81 -5.37 24.17
CA SER A 97 -10.24 -5.78 25.52
C SER A 97 -11.15 -4.71 26.17
N PRO A 98 -12.48 -4.71 25.89
CA PRO A 98 -13.40 -3.65 26.33
C PRO A 98 -13.47 -3.50 27.85
N SER A 99 -13.48 -4.60 28.60
CA SER A 99 -13.51 -4.58 30.07
C SER A 99 -12.28 -3.91 30.68
N SER A 100 -11.10 -4.12 30.11
CA SER A 100 -9.86 -3.48 30.55
C SER A 100 -9.84 -1.99 30.26
N LEU A 101 -10.37 -1.57 29.09
CA LEU A 101 -10.49 -0.17 28.70
C LEU A 101 -11.48 0.63 29.55
N SER A 102 -12.46 -0.04 30.16
CA SER A 102 -13.58 0.61 30.88
C SER A 102 -13.46 0.57 32.40
N SER A 103 -12.46 -0.09 32.96
CA SER A 103 -12.46 -0.49 34.37
C SER A 103 -12.03 0.59 35.37
N ARG A 104 -11.27 1.62 34.96
CA ARG A 104 -10.57 2.52 35.90
C ARG A 104 -10.61 3.98 35.45
N SER A 105 -10.59 4.94 36.40
CA SER A 105 -10.36 6.35 36.10
C SER A 105 -8.89 6.60 35.83
N ILE A 106 -8.57 7.33 34.76
CA ILE A 106 -7.21 7.51 34.22
C ILE A 106 -6.93 9.00 34.01
N LYS A 107 -5.77 9.46 34.46
CA LYS A 107 -5.31 10.84 34.19
C LYS A 107 -4.43 10.92 32.95
N TYR A 108 -3.46 10.02 32.82
CA TYR A 108 -2.53 9.96 31.70
C TYR A 108 -2.90 8.77 30.80
N LEU A 109 -3.36 9.09 29.58
CA LEU A 109 -3.81 8.10 28.61
C LEU A 109 -2.93 8.16 27.36
N PHE A 110 -2.29 7.04 27.06
CA PHE A 110 -1.42 6.88 25.89
C PHE A 110 -2.00 5.84 24.92
N PHE A 111 -1.92 6.14 23.63
CA PHE A 111 -2.34 5.27 22.55
C PHE A 111 -1.20 5.07 21.56
N ASP A 112 -0.59 3.90 21.51
CA ASP A 112 0.44 3.55 20.52
C ASP A 112 -0.19 2.81 19.33
N GLU A 113 0.26 3.17 18.12
CA GLU A 113 -0.20 2.61 16.84
C GLU A 113 -1.74 2.66 16.66
N ILE A 114 -2.33 3.82 16.97
CA ILE A 114 -3.79 4.04 17.04
C ILE A 114 -4.53 3.74 15.72
N ASP A 115 -3.86 3.82 14.57
CA ASP A 115 -4.44 3.50 13.26
C ASP A 115 -4.62 1.98 13.04
N LYS A 116 -3.97 1.15 13.89
CA LYS A 116 -4.09 -0.32 13.85
C LYS A 116 -5.18 -0.85 14.78
N TYR A 117 -5.92 0.03 15.46
CA TYR A 117 -6.97 -0.39 16.38
C TYR A 117 -8.20 -0.90 15.62
N PRO A 118 -8.90 -1.91 16.18
CA PRO A 118 -10.18 -2.33 15.64
C PRO A 118 -11.21 -1.19 15.73
N ALA A 119 -12.16 -1.16 14.81
CA ALA A 119 -13.23 -0.16 14.82
C ALA A 119 -14.09 -0.22 16.08
N PHE A 120 -14.26 -1.42 16.64
CA PHE A 120 -15.00 -1.68 17.89
C PHE A 120 -14.19 -2.60 18.80
N SER A 121 -14.26 -2.38 20.10
CA SER A 121 -13.72 -3.29 21.10
C SER A 121 -14.80 -4.32 21.46
N GLY A 122 -14.64 -5.55 21.01
CA GLY A 122 -15.65 -6.59 21.17
C GLY A 122 -16.99 -6.22 20.53
N LYS A 123 -18.05 -6.12 21.35
CA LYS A 123 -19.40 -5.69 20.95
C LYS A 123 -19.72 -4.25 21.37
N GLU A 124 -18.77 -3.56 21.98
CA GLU A 124 -18.93 -2.21 22.53
C GLU A 124 -18.49 -1.13 21.54
N ALA A 125 -18.33 0.11 22.01
CA ALA A 125 -17.95 1.26 21.21
C ALA A 125 -16.48 1.18 20.75
N ASN A 126 -16.08 2.16 19.94
CA ASN A 126 -14.69 2.35 19.51
C ASN A 126 -13.75 2.39 20.73
N PRO A 127 -12.65 1.63 20.75
CA PRO A 127 -11.73 1.50 21.88
C PRO A 127 -11.13 2.84 22.34
N ILE A 128 -10.90 3.77 21.41
CA ILE A 128 -10.39 5.11 21.73
C ILE A 128 -11.41 5.85 22.59
N LYS A 129 -12.68 5.83 22.21
CA LYS A 129 -13.76 6.47 22.97
C LYS A 129 -13.96 5.84 24.34
N LEU A 130 -13.90 4.49 24.43
CA LEU A 130 -14.02 3.79 25.72
C LEU A 130 -12.93 4.23 26.71
N ALA A 131 -11.68 4.32 26.26
CA ALA A 131 -10.56 4.74 27.09
C ALA A 131 -10.63 6.25 27.42
N GLU A 132 -10.97 7.11 26.45
CA GLU A 132 -11.11 8.56 26.69
C GLU A 132 -12.18 8.89 27.73
N GLU A 133 -13.29 8.13 27.79
CA GLU A 133 -14.32 8.27 28.83
C GLU A 133 -13.76 8.15 30.25
N ARG A 134 -12.67 7.39 30.41
CA ARG A 134 -12.00 7.19 31.73
C ARG A 134 -11.23 8.41 32.21
N THR A 135 -10.98 9.38 31.34
CA THR A 135 -10.24 10.59 31.69
C THR A 135 -11.13 11.75 32.16
N LYS A 136 -12.45 11.63 32.10
CA LYS A 136 -13.40 12.72 32.35
C LYS A 136 -13.33 13.30 33.77
N THR A 137 -12.90 12.53 34.76
CA THR A 137 -12.78 12.94 36.15
C THR A 137 -11.57 13.81 36.44
N PHE A 138 -10.61 13.90 35.50
CA PHE A 138 -9.40 14.70 35.66
C PHE A 138 -9.46 15.96 34.78
N VAL A 139 -9.39 17.13 35.39
CA VAL A 139 -9.39 18.41 34.69
C VAL A 139 -8.10 18.66 33.94
N ASP A 140 -7.00 18.16 34.51
CA ASP A 140 -5.62 18.26 33.99
C ASP A 140 -5.13 16.96 33.29
N LYS A 141 -6.06 16.23 32.69
CA LYS A 141 -5.77 15.01 31.93
C LYS A 141 -4.81 15.25 30.77
N LYS A 142 -4.09 14.20 30.40
CA LYS A 142 -3.26 14.17 29.18
C LYS A 142 -3.58 12.95 28.33
N ILE A 143 -3.91 13.18 27.09
CA ILE A 143 -4.19 12.13 26.11
C ILE A 143 -3.14 12.24 25.00
N VAL A 144 -2.30 11.23 24.85
CA VAL A 144 -1.25 11.16 23.82
C VAL A 144 -1.63 10.09 22.81
N ARG A 145 -1.57 10.44 21.53
CA ARG A 145 -1.87 9.53 20.41
C ARG A 145 -0.65 9.46 19.50
N VAL A 146 -0.21 8.25 19.23
CA VAL A 146 0.99 8.01 18.42
C VAL A 146 0.67 6.98 17.34
N SER A 147 0.99 7.27 16.10
CA SER A 147 0.91 6.30 15.00
C SER A 147 1.61 6.79 13.74
N THR A 148 1.93 5.86 12.88
CA THR A 148 2.11 6.08 11.46
C THR A 148 0.70 6.19 10.82
N PRO A 149 0.42 7.17 9.95
CA PRO A 149 -0.90 7.28 9.30
C PRO A 149 -1.10 6.16 8.29
N THR A 150 -2.36 5.79 8.06
CA THR A 150 -2.75 4.79 7.06
C THR A 150 -3.52 5.42 5.91
N ILE A 151 -4.73 5.89 6.14
CA ILE A 151 -5.62 6.53 5.17
C ILE A 151 -6.10 7.88 5.71
N GLU A 152 -6.72 8.70 4.86
CA GLU A 152 -7.21 10.04 5.28
C GLU A 152 -8.25 9.97 6.42
N SER A 153 -9.06 8.92 6.48
CA SER A 153 -10.01 8.67 7.59
C SER A 153 -9.39 7.97 8.79
N GLY A 154 -8.09 7.67 8.77
CA GLY A 154 -7.35 7.03 9.87
C GLY A 154 -7.33 7.88 11.14
N ASN A 155 -7.28 7.21 12.29
CA ASN A 155 -7.44 7.87 13.59
C ASN A 155 -6.37 8.93 13.85
N ILE A 156 -5.10 8.65 13.52
CA ILE A 156 -4.01 9.59 13.78
C ILE A 156 -4.08 10.79 12.83
N TRP A 157 -4.42 10.56 11.54
CA TRP A 157 -4.55 11.66 10.59
C TRP A 157 -5.71 12.57 10.94
N GLN A 158 -6.85 12.00 11.33
CA GLN A 158 -8.01 12.78 11.82
C GLN A 158 -7.66 13.54 13.10
N SER A 159 -6.89 12.94 14.02
CA SER A 159 -6.41 13.62 15.22
C SER A 159 -5.44 14.76 14.90
N TYR A 160 -4.56 14.58 13.90
CA TYR A 160 -3.67 15.64 13.41
C TYR A 160 -4.45 16.78 12.76
N MET A 161 -5.38 16.46 11.85
CA MET A 161 -6.17 17.49 11.14
C MET A 161 -7.14 18.25 12.05
N GLY A 162 -7.69 17.59 13.08
CA GLY A 162 -8.61 18.19 14.04
C GLY A 162 -7.95 18.92 15.21
N ALA A 163 -6.62 18.92 15.32
CA ALA A 163 -5.92 19.61 16.41
C ALA A 163 -6.04 21.13 16.30
N ASN A 164 -6.15 21.81 17.47
CA ASN A 164 -6.19 23.27 17.53
C ASN A 164 -4.93 23.89 16.93
N GLU A 165 -3.79 23.29 17.17
CA GLU A 165 -2.50 23.71 16.64
C GLU A 165 -1.79 22.51 16.01
N ARG A 166 -1.53 22.60 14.70
CA ARG A 166 -0.75 21.61 13.94
C ARG A 166 0.66 22.14 13.73
N LYS A 167 1.66 21.31 14.00
CA LYS A 167 3.07 21.71 13.93
C LYS A 167 3.82 20.86 12.93
N GLN A 168 4.72 21.53 12.20
CA GLN A 168 5.75 20.90 11.37
C GLN A 168 7.12 21.41 11.78
N TYR A 169 8.14 20.59 11.54
CA TYR A 169 9.51 20.92 11.89
C TYR A 169 10.20 21.67 10.75
N TYR A 170 10.58 22.91 11.00
CA TYR A 170 11.26 23.78 10.04
C TYR A 170 12.77 23.75 10.29
N VAL A 171 13.54 23.57 9.24
CA VAL A 171 15.00 23.52 9.28
C VAL A 171 15.58 24.62 8.39
N PRO A 172 16.67 25.29 8.79
CA PRO A 172 17.30 26.34 7.98
C PRO A 172 18.07 25.72 6.82
N CYS A 173 17.99 26.34 5.64
CA CYS A 173 18.85 25.98 4.51
C CYS A 173 20.32 26.38 4.82
N PRO A 174 21.31 25.51 4.61
CA PRO A 174 22.72 25.82 4.91
C PRO A 174 23.31 26.88 3.97
N HIS A 175 22.67 27.19 2.84
CA HIS A 175 23.14 28.17 1.87
C HIS A 175 22.49 29.54 2.02
N CYS A 176 21.17 29.61 2.17
CA CYS A 176 20.46 30.90 2.24
C CYS A 176 19.87 31.22 3.60
N GLY A 177 19.94 30.31 4.59
CA GLY A 177 19.42 30.50 5.94
C GLY A 177 17.89 30.45 6.07
N VAL A 178 17.15 30.41 4.97
CA VAL A 178 15.68 30.39 5.00
C VAL A 178 15.19 29.07 5.56
N SER A 179 14.30 29.14 6.56
CA SER A 179 13.70 27.96 7.17
C SER A 179 12.62 27.35 6.27
N GLN A 180 12.67 26.03 6.09
CA GLN A 180 11.77 25.26 5.24
C GLN A 180 11.43 23.90 5.88
N THR A 181 10.30 23.31 5.50
CA THR A 181 10.00 21.91 5.82
C THR A 181 10.63 21.01 4.76
N LEU A 182 11.08 19.82 5.18
CA LEU A 182 11.59 18.84 4.22
C LEU A 182 10.42 18.12 3.52
N LYS A 183 10.44 18.17 2.18
CA LYS A 183 9.40 17.61 1.31
C LYS A 183 10.02 16.64 0.30
N PHE A 184 9.39 15.50 0.07
CA PHE A 184 9.88 14.49 -0.89
C PHE A 184 10.09 15.09 -2.30
N LYS A 185 9.20 15.94 -2.79
CA LYS A 185 9.31 16.59 -4.11
C LYS A 185 10.59 17.40 -4.33
N GLN A 186 11.30 17.75 -3.27
CA GLN A 186 12.59 18.47 -3.31
C GLN A 186 13.79 17.51 -3.35
N ILE A 187 13.60 16.21 -3.25
CA ILE A 187 14.65 15.23 -3.54
C ILE A 187 14.80 15.15 -5.05
N LYS A 188 16.04 15.29 -5.51
CA LYS A 188 16.43 15.30 -6.92
C LYS A 188 17.57 14.31 -7.15
N TRP A 189 17.64 13.79 -8.37
CA TRP A 189 18.74 12.97 -8.87
C TRP A 189 18.92 13.22 -10.36
N PRO A 190 20.11 12.90 -10.94
CA PRO A 190 20.38 13.08 -12.37
C PRO A 190 19.43 12.22 -13.23
N GLU A 191 18.97 12.79 -14.36
CA GLU A 191 18.07 12.10 -15.29
C GLU A 191 18.71 10.85 -15.90
N GLU A 192 20.01 10.86 -16.14
CA GLU A 192 20.80 9.73 -16.63
C GLU A 192 20.78 8.48 -15.71
N HIS A 193 20.38 8.64 -14.46
CA HIS A 193 20.25 7.54 -13.50
C HIS A 193 18.81 6.99 -13.40
N HIS A 194 17.88 7.49 -14.21
CA HIS A 194 16.52 6.96 -14.25
C HIS A 194 16.54 5.46 -14.56
N GLY A 195 15.82 4.67 -13.77
CA GLY A 195 15.77 3.21 -13.90
C GLY A 195 16.81 2.44 -13.07
N ASN A 196 17.87 3.09 -12.56
CA ASN A 196 18.85 2.45 -11.71
C ASN A 196 18.75 2.96 -10.25
N ALA A 197 18.07 2.19 -9.40
CA ALA A 197 17.79 2.59 -8.02
C ALA A 197 19.07 2.80 -7.18
N ASP A 198 20.12 1.99 -7.39
CA ASP A 198 21.36 2.11 -6.63
C ASP A 198 22.12 3.38 -7.01
N MET A 199 22.18 3.71 -8.31
CA MET A 199 22.79 4.97 -8.77
C MET A 199 22.01 6.19 -8.23
N ILE A 200 20.69 6.11 -8.17
CA ILE A 200 19.84 7.15 -7.59
C ILE A 200 20.16 7.32 -6.10
N ARG A 201 20.31 6.22 -5.35
CA ARG A 201 20.69 6.25 -3.93
C ARG A 201 21.97 7.02 -3.67
N ASP A 202 22.99 6.80 -4.50
CA ASP A 202 24.31 7.39 -4.34
C ASP A 202 24.37 8.87 -4.77
N THR A 203 23.46 9.29 -5.66
CA THR A 203 23.54 10.62 -6.31
C THR A 203 22.43 11.58 -5.95
N ALA A 204 21.36 11.09 -5.30
CA ALA A 204 20.25 11.94 -4.87
C ALA A 204 20.67 12.98 -3.83
N TYR A 205 20.04 14.13 -3.90
CA TYR A 205 20.26 15.27 -3.02
C TYR A 205 18.95 16.01 -2.75
N TYR A 206 18.96 16.87 -1.74
CA TYR A 206 17.83 17.75 -1.48
C TYR A 206 18.06 19.10 -2.15
N GLU A 207 17.07 19.61 -2.88
CA GLU A 207 17.10 20.96 -3.47
C GLU A 207 16.35 21.93 -2.56
N CYS A 208 17.00 23.02 -2.17
CA CYS A 208 16.35 24.06 -1.38
C CYS A 208 15.14 24.64 -2.12
N GLU A 209 14.00 24.73 -1.45
CA GLU A 209 12.75 25.27 -2.04
C GLU A 209 12.91 26.75 -2.46
N HIS A 210 13.77 27.51 -1.76
CA HIS A 210 13.95 28.95 -1.95
C HIS A 210 15.10 29.30 -2.89
N CYS A 211 16.34 28.88 -2.60
CA CYS A 211 17.51 29.27 -3.36
C CYS A 211 17.93 28.27 -4.44
N LYS A 212 17.25 27.11 -4.55
CA LYS A 212 17.53 26.04 -5.51
C LYS A 212 18.92 25.42 -5.42
N HIS A 213 19.72 25.73 -4.38
CA HIS A 213 20.99 25.08 -4.18
C HIS A 213 20.83 23.64 -3.72
N ARG A 214 21.74 22.78 -4.17
CA ARG A 214 21.89 21.40 -3.74
C ARG A 214 22.32 21.35 -2.28
N ILE A 215 21.66 20.51 -1.49
CA ILE A 215 21.96 20.23 -0.09
C ILE A 215 22.28 18.73 0.02
N ASP A 216 23.52 18.42 0.36
CA ASP A 216 23.97 17.05 0.57
C ASP A 216 23.69 16.61 2.02
N ASP A 217 23.62 15.29 2.23
CA ASP A 217 23.31 14.67 3.54
C ASP A 217 24.26 15.10 4.68
N LYS A 218 25.50 15.49 4.37
CA LYS A 218 26.47 16.03 5.35
C LYS A 218 25.94 17.24 6.13
N HIS A 219 25.04 18.03 5.53
CA HIS A 219 24.43 19.21 6.15
C HIS A 219 23.20 18.88 6.99
N LYS A 220 22.61 17.70 6.80
CA LYS A 220 21.32 17.33 7.37
C LYS A 220 21.30 17.39 8.90
N MET A 221 22.33 16.87 9.56
CA MET A 221 22.40 16.88 11.02
C MET A 221 22.43 18.29 11.60
N ASP A 222 23.16 19.20 10.98
CA ASP A 222 23.27 20.60 11.45
C ASP A 222 21.94 21.35 11.20
N MET A 223 21.29 21.10 10.07
CA MET A 223 19.95 21.62 9.80
C MET A 223 18.94 21.12 10.84
N LEU A 224 18.96 19.83 11.18
CA LEU A 224 18.06 19.25 12.19
C LEU A 224 18.29 19.83 13.59
N ARG A 225 19.54 20.07 13.99
CA ARG A 225 19.88 20.68 15.29
C ARG A 225 19.40 22.12 15.42
N GLN A 226 19.38 22.87 14.32
CA GLN A 226 18.96 24.26 14.26
C GLN A 226 17.46 24.43 13.92
N GLY A 227 16.76 23.34 13.75
CA GLY A 227 15.34 23.35 13.42
C GLY A 227 14.44 23.71 14.60
N GLU A 228 13.21 24.08 14.28
CA GLU A 228 12.19 24.42 15.26
C GLU A 228 10.77 23.98 14.83
N TRP A 229 9.94 23.72 15.81
CA TRP A 229 8.53 23.42 15.58
C TRP A 229 7.72 24.71 15.38
N ARG A 230 7.09 24.86 14.22
CA ARG A 230 6.19 25.98 13.93
C ARG A 230 4.77 25.50 13.67
N ALA A 231 3.78 26.30 14.10
CA ALA A 231 2.39 26.08 13.74
C ALA A 231 2.20 26.31 12.22
N VAL A 232 1.39 25.43 11.60
CA VAL A 232 1.06 25.52 10.16
C VAL A 232 -0.41 25.87 9.91
N ASN A 233 -1.17 26.10 10.98
CA ASN A 233 -2.52 26.61 10.92
C ASN A 233 -2.74 27.68 11.99
N GLU A 234 -3.64 28.59 11.72
CA GLU A 234 -4.13 29.54 12.71
C GLU A 234 -5.13 28.83 13.62
N SER A 235 -4.93 28.96 14.94
CA SER A 235 -5.86 28.41 15.91
C SER A 235 -7.15 29.25 15.91
N GLN A 236 -8.29 28.60 15.72
CA GLN A 236 -9.61 29.22 15.73
C GLN A 236 -10.19 29.33 17.14
N VAL A 237 -9.47 28.86 18.16
CA VAL A 237 -9.94 28.86 19.56
C VAL A 237 -9.14 29.79 20.42
N ARG A 238 -9.76 30.35 21.43
CA ARG A 238 -9.11 31.27 22.39
C ARG A 238 -8.06 30.54 23.26
N VAL A 239 -8.29 29.27 23.57
CA VAL A 239 -7.39 28.45 24.39
C VAL A 239 -7.04 27.20 23.61
N VAL A 240 -5.75 27.01 23.29
CA VAL A 240 -5.24 25.81 22.64
C VAL A 240 -5.20 24.67 23.66
N ARG A 241 -5.96 23.59 23.40
CA ARG A 241 -6.01 22.38 24.23
C ARG A 241 -5.47 21.15 23.54
N SER A 242 -5.37 21.19 22.22
CA SER A 242 -4.83 20.08 21.44
C SER A 242 -3.75 20.55 20.49
N VAL A 243 -2.62 19.83 20.51
CA VAL A 243 -1.51 20.06 19.60
C VAL A 243 -1.17 18.76 18.85
N ALA A 244 -0.79 18.90 17.60
CA ALA A 244 -0.39 17.76 16.79
C ALA A 244 0.88 18.04 16.02
N TYR A 245 1.71 17.02 15.88
CA TYR A 245 3.02 17.08 15.26
C TYR A 245 3.07 16.11 14.07
N HIS A 246 3.68 16.57 13.00
CA HIS A 246 3.92 15.73 11.82
C HIS A 246 5.42 15.66 11.53
N LEU A 247 5.93 14.44 11.29
CA LEU A 247 7.34 14.22 11.00
C LEU A 247 7.51 13.02 10.07
N SER A 248 8.18 13.21 8.94
CA SER A 248 8.52 12.14 7.97
C SER A 248 9.93 11.59 8.19
N SER A 249 10.26 10.48 7.54
CA SER A 249 11.61 9.90 7.56
C SER A 249 12.69 10.82 6.99
N LEU A 250 12.32 11.86 6.25
CA LEU A 250 13.25 12.91 5.82
C LEU A 250 13.98 13.59 6.96
N TYR A 251 13.40 13.57 8.15
CA TYR A 251 13.99 14.13 9.37
C TYR A 251 14.76 13.10 10.20
N SER A 252 14.81 11.84 9.76
CA SER A 252 15.59 10.82 10.47
C SER A 252 17.09 11.08 10.33
N PRO A 253 17.85 11.06 11.43
CA PRO A 253 19.31 11.18 11.37
C PRO A 253 20.00 9.94 10.78
N TRP A 254 19.29 8.81 10.69
CA TRP A 254 19.82 7.54 10.19
C TRP A 254 19.47 7.23 8.73
N VAL A 255 18.68 8.09 8.09
CA VAL A 255 18.20 7.93 6.71
C VAL A 255 18.76 9.06 5.86
N THR A 256 19.38 8.74 4.74
CA THR A 256 19.87 9.72 3.76
C THR A 256 18.77 10.19 2.82
N PHE A 257 18.97 11.29 2.09
CA PHE A 257 18.07 11.69 1.00
C PHE A 257 18.07 10.63 -0.11
N GLY A 258 19.22 9.97 -0.33
CA GLY A 258 19.37 8.86 -1.25
C GLY A 258 18.55 7.64 -0.86
N ASP A 259 18.51 7.27 0.44
CA ASP A 259 17.67 6.14 0.91
C ASP A 259 16.20 6.38 0.62
N VAL A 260 15.71 7.61 0.81
CA VAL A 260 14.31 7.96 0.52
C VAL A 260 14.01 7.89 -0.98
N ALA A 261 14.94 8.36 -1.82
CA ALA A 261 14.81 8.28 -3.27
C ALA A 261 14.81 6.83 -3.76
N TYR A 262 15.72 6.01 -3.25
CA TYR A 262 15.82 4.58 -3.53
C TYR A 262 14.54 3.82 -3.22
N GLU A 263 14.01 4.02 -2.02
CA GLU A 263 12.76 3.36 -1.60
C GLU A 263 11.59 3.77 -2.47
N PHE A 264 11.49 5.04 -2.84
CA PHE A 264 10.46 5.51 -3.76
C PHE A 264 10.56 4.82 -5.13
N VAL A 265 11.76 4.76 -5.71
CA VAL A 265 11.95 4.17 -7.04
C VAL A 265 11.59 2.69 -7.06
N LYS A 266 11.91 1.97 -5.99
CA LYS A 266 11.50 0.57 -5.84
C LYS A 266 10.01 0.37 -5.65
N SER A 267 9.37 1.31 -4.95
CA SER A 267 7.96 1.19 -4.55
C SER A 267 6.97 1.75 -5.58
N LYS A 268 7.42 2.68 -6.45
CA LYS A 268 6.52 3.50 -7.29
C LYS A 268 5.60 2.71 -8.22
N ASP A 269 6.04 1.54 -8.67
CA ASP A 269 5.33 0.74 -9.66
C ASP A 269 4.37 -0.30 -9.04
N THR A 270 4.47 -0.51 -7.73
CA THR A 270 3.64 -1.45 -6.99
C THR A 270 2.74 -0.69 -5.99
N PRO A 271 1.41 -0.64 -6.17
CA PRO A 271 0.52 0.17 -5.33
C PRO A 271 0.64 -0.08 -3.83
N SER A 272 0.82 -1.34 -3.39
CA SER A 272 0.98 -1.68 -1.97
C SER A 272 2.31 -1.19 -1.39
N GLU A 273 3.39 -1.26 -2.16
CA GLU A 273 4.70 -0.76 -1.77
C GLU A 273 4.71 0.76 -1.74
N LEU A 274 4.12 1.41 -2.77
CA LEU A 274 3.96 2.86 -2.80
C LEU A 274 3.11 3.37 -1.63
N MET A 275 2.04 2.65 -1.27
CA MET A 275 1.24 2.96 -0.08
C MET A 275 2.11 2.87 1.19
N ASN A 276 2.93 1.82 1.33
CA ASN A 276 3.85 1.70 2.45
C ASN A 276 4.88 2.84 2.48
N PHE A 277 5.43 3.22 1.33
CA PHE A 277 6.34 4.35 1.22
C PHE A 277 5.67 5.66 1.69
N ILE A 278 4.48 5.98 1.19
CA ILE A 278 3.75 7.19 1.58
C ILE A 278 3.41 7.19 3.07
N ASN A 279 2.90 6.08 3.60
CA ASN A 279 2.50 5.99 4.99
C ASN A 279 3.69 5.98 5.95
N SER A 280 4.67 5.10 5.69
CA SER A 280 5.76 4.81 6.64
C SER A 280 6.93 5.77 6.50
N TRP A 281 7.27 6.21 5.27
CA TRP A 281 8.40 7.09 5.03
C TRP A 281 8.01 8.55 5.05
N LEU A 282 6.90 8.91 4.37
CA LEU A 282 6.46 10.31 4.32
C LEU A 282 5.55 10.71 5.48
N ALA A 283 5.04 9.74 6.25
CA ALA A 283 4.03 9.97 7.30
C ALA A 283 2.77 10.64 6.75
N GLU A 284 2.43 10.39 5.50
CA GLU A 284 1.24 10.91 4.85
C GLU A 284 0.19 9.80 4.71
N PRO A 285 -1.10 10.12 4.79
CA PRO A 285 -2.15 9.13 4.56
C PRO A 285 -2.18 8.74 3.09
N TRP A 286 -2.32 7.45 2.84
CA TRP A 286 -2.61 6.97 1.51
C TRP A 286 -3.92 7.58 1.01
N LYS A 287 -3.84 8.28 -0.09
CA LYS A 287 -5.00 8.72 -0.84
C LYS A 287 -5.26 7.63 -1.86
N SER A 288 -6.23 6.77 -1.60
CA SER A 288 -6.82 6.03 -2.71
C SER A 288 -7.14 7.08 -3.76
N ALA A 289 -6.57 6.96 -4.94
CA ALA A 289 -6.96 7.83 -6.02
C ALA A 289 -8.49 7.84 -5.99
N LYS A 290 -9.11 8.97 -5.69
CA LYS A 290 -10.53 9.16 -5.98
C LYS A 290 -10.58 8.91 -7.46
N THR A 291 -10.99 7.72 -7.84
CA THR A 291 -11.12 7.36 -9.24
C THR A 291 -12.05 8.42 -9.79
N LYS A 292 -11.53 9.31 -10.63
CA LYS A 292 -12.39 10.14 -11.47
C LYS A 292 -13.37 9.13 -12.03
N SER A 293 -14.67 9.39 -11.90
CA SER A 293 -15.71 8.47 -12.33
C SER A 293 -15.22 7.69 -13.55
N THR A 294 -15.20 6.37 -13.47
CA THR A 294 -14.70 5.50 -14.56
C THR A 294 -15.41 5.80 -15.87
N GLN A 295 -16.61 6.37 -15.80
CA GLN A 295 -17.46 6.75 -16.94
C GLN A 295 -16.82 7.71 -17.93
N ASN A 296 -15.84 8.54 -17.52
CA ASN A 296 -15.19 9.53 -18.38
C ASN A 296 -13.75 9.16 -18.75
N LEU A 297 -13.33 7.91 -18.54
CA LEU A 297 -12.00 7.47 -18.94
C LEU A 297 -11.92 7.31 -20.46
N VAL A 298 -10.94 7.95 -21.05
CA VAL A 298 -10.55 7.77 -22.45
C VAL A 298 -9.36 6.83 -22.46
N PHE A 299 -9.51 5.69 -23.15
CA PHE A 299 -8.46 4.69 -23.25
C PHE A 299 -7.52 5.00 -24.42
N THR A 300 -6.24 4.75 -24.20
CA THR A 300 -5.23 4.90 -25.23
C THR A 300 -5.41 3.82 -26.30
N GLN A 301 -5.48 4.24 -27.58
CA GLN A 301 -5.49 3.32 -28.72
C GLN A 301 -4.10 3.28 -29.36
N SER A 302 -3.70 2.10 -29.84
CA SER A 302 -2.54 1.91 -30.69
C SER A 302 -2.93 2.07 -32.16
N GLU A 303 -1.96 2.20 -33.04
CA GLU A 303 -2.19 2.17 -34.50
C GLU A 303 -2.30 0.75 -35.06
N VAL A 304 -2.05 -0.27 -34.22
CA VAL A 304 -2.07 -1.69 -34.63
C VAL A 304 -3.52 -2.18 -34.74
N PRO A 305 -3.90 -2.81 -35.85
CA PRO A 305 -5.25 -3.32 -36.05
C PRO A 305 -5.55 -4.56 -35.18
N ARG A 306 -6.82 -4.85 -34.99
CA ARG A 306 -7.30 -6.04 -34.29
C ARG A 306 -6.70 -7.32 -34.87
N GLY A 307 -6.27 -8.22 -33.99
CA GLY A 307 -5.72 -9.53 -34.35
C GLY A 307 -4.24 -9.52 -34.74
N VAL A 308 -3.59 -8.35 -34.69
CA VAL A 308 -2.16 -8.20 -35.02
C VAL A 308 -1.36 -7.90 -33.75
N VAL A 309 -0.23 -8.57 -33.60
CA VAL A 309 0.69 -8.41 -32.46
C VAL A 309 1.70 -7.31 -32.79
N PRO A 310 1.85 -6.26 -31.93
CA PRO A 310 2.92 -5.28 -32.09
C PRO A 310 4.30 -5.95 -32.03
N GLN A 311 5.23 -5.56 -32.90
CA GLN A 311 6.57 -6.15 -32.96
C GLN A 311 7.31 -6.10 -31.61
N HIS A 312 7.23 -4.97 -30.93
CA HIS A 312 7.91 -4.73 -29.65
C HIS A 312 7.22 -5.37 -28.43
N ALA A 313 6.11 -6.10 -28.63
CA ALA A 313 5.35 -6.77 -27.57
C ALA A 313 5.22 -8.29 -27.85
N PRO A 314 6.31 -9.05 -27.72
CA PRO A 314 6.36 -10.44 -28.22
C PRO A 314 5.59 -11.46 -27.37
N LEU A 315 5.24 -11.14 -26.11
CA LEU A 315 4.67 -12.09 -25.16
C LEU A 315 3.13 -12.01 -25.17
N LEU A 316 2.47 -13.07 -25.67
CA LEU A 316 1.01 -13.17 -25.71
C LEU A 316 0.46 -13.89 -24.48
N ILE A 317 -0.44 -13.24 -23.77
CA ILE A 317 -1.19 -13.78 -22.63
C ILE A 317 -2.67 -13.73 -22.94
N ALA A 318 -3.38 -14.78 -22.58
CA ALA A 318 -4.84 -14.84 -22.69
C ALA A 318 -5.52 -14.97 -21.33
N SER A 319 -6.80 -14.65 -21.29
CA SER A 319 -7.65 -14.88 -20.12
C SER A 319 -9.09 -15.13 -20.53
N VAL A 320 -9.79 -15.90 -19.72
CA VAL A 320 -11.15 -16.35 -19.99
C VAL A 320 -12.01 -16.19 -18.73
N ASP A 321 -13.12 -15.49 -18.86
CA ASP A 321 -14.21 -15.44 -17.88
C ASP A 321 -15.30 -16.44 -18.27
N VAL A 322 -15.56 -17.43 -17.39
CA VAL A 322 -16.45 -18.57 -17.66
C VAL A 322 -17.86 -18.27 -17.19
N GLN A 323 -18.82 -18.28 -18.14
CA GLN A 323 -20.23 -18.08 -17.88
C GLN A 323 -21.02 -19.40 -17.99
N GLN A 324 -22.33 -19.32 -17.78
CA GLN A 324 -23.19 -20.52 -17.78
C GLN A 324 -23.21 -21.27 -19.12
N ASP A 325 -23.26 -20.54 -20.21
CA ASP A 325 -23.51 -21.04 -21.57
C ASP A 325 -22.51 -20.53 -22.61
N HIS A 326 -21.57 -19.64 -22.20
CA HIS A 326 -20.56 -19.07 -23.08
C HIS A 326 -19.34 -18.66 -22.28
N PHE A 327 -18.31 -18.19 -22.97
CA PHE A 327 -17.04 -17.71 -22.42
C PHE A 327 -16.73 -16.34 -23.00
N TRP A 328 -16.30 -15.39 -22.13
CA TRP A 328 -15.64 -14.19 -22.58
C TRP A 328 -14.12 -14.41 -22.55
N TRP A 329 -13.43 -13.96 -23.56
CA TRP A 329 -11.99 -14.11 -23.64
C TRP A 329 -11.32 -12.84 -24.17
N GLU A 330 -10.07 -12.65 -23.79
CA GLU A 330 -9.19 -11.63 -24.39
C GLU A 330 -7.77 -12.16 -24.53
N VAL A 331 -7.04 -11.59 -25.50
CA VAL A 331 -5.62 -11.81 -25.75
C VAL A 331 -4.91 -10.46 -25.74
N ARG A 332 -3.82 -10.37 -24.95
CA ARG A 332 -2.96 -9.19 -24.87
C ARG A 332 -1.52 -9.53 -25.16
N ALA A 333 -0.83 -8.63 -25.83
CA ALA A 333 0.60 -8.64 -26.05
C ALA A 333 1.29 -7.76 -25.00
N TYR A 334 2.42 -8.20 -24.47
CA TYR A 334 3.18 -7.47 -23.45
C TYR A 334 4.56 -7.09 -23.94
N ALA A 335 4.99 -5.88 -23.57
CA ALA A 335 6.28 -5.28 -23.86
C ALA A 335 7.02 -4.88 -22.56
N HIS A 336 8.25 -4.40 -22.73
CA HIS A 336 9.06 -3.81 -21.66
C HIS A 336 8.26 -2.82 -20.81
N GLY A 337 8.60 -2.74 -19.50
CA GLY A 337 7.92 -1.86 -18.54
C GLY A 337 6.48 -2.24 -18.24
N VAL A 338 6.05 -3.47 -18.60
CA VAL A 338 4.67 -3.98 -18.42
C VAL A 338 3.64 -3.21 -19.25
N SER A 339 4.07 -2.61 -20.37
CA SER A 339 3.14 -2.06 -21.36
C SER A 339 2.34 -3.20 -22.01
N SER A 340 1.04 -3.02 -22.20
CA SER A 340 0.21 -4.06 -22.80
C SER A 340 -0.68 -3.54 -23.91
N TYR A 341 -0.90 -4.39 -24.91
CA TYR A 341 -1.66 -4.11 -26.13
C TYR A 341 -2.76 -5.15 -26.27
N LEU A 342 -4.02 -4.72 -26.30
CA LEU A 342 -5.12 -5.60 -26.63
C LEU A 342 -4.93 -6.06 -28.09
N VAL A 343 -4.85 -7.38 -28.29
CA VAL A 343 -4.73 -7.98 -29.62
C VAL A 343 -6.10 -8.40 -30.14
N ASP A 344 -6.84 -9.15 -29.35
CA ASP A 344 -8.16 -9.62 -29.73
C ASP A 344 -9.01 -9.92 -28.48
N TYR A 345 -10.33 -9.93 -28.64
CA TYR A 345 -11.29 -10.34 -27.61
C TYR A 345 -12.59 -10.83 -28.23
N GLY A 346 -13.40 -11.55 -27.48
CA GLY A 346 -14.71 -11.97 -27.97
C GLY A 346 -15.42 -12.93 -27.05
N GLN A 347 -16.41 -13.61 -27.62
CA GLN A 347 -17.15 -14.69 -26.99
C GLN A 347 -16.85 -16.01 -27.69
N ALA A 348 -16.84 -17.10 -26.92
CA ALA A 348 -16.78 -18.47 -27.41
C ALA A 348 -17.98 -19.25 -26.85
N SER A 349 -18.55 -20.15 -27.65
CA SER A 349 -19.75 -20.90 -27.26
C SER A 349 -19.42 -22.29 -26.71
N SER A 350 -18.22 -22.79 -26.94
CA SER A 350 -17.78 -24.11 -26.54
C SER A 350 -16.31 -24.18 -26.14
N TRP A 351 -15.93 -25.25 -25.45
CA TRP A 351 -14.54 -25.58 -25.16
C TRP A 351 -13.72 -25.81 -26.44
N ALA A 352 -14.34 -26.28 -27.51
CA ALA A 352 -13.68 -26.46 -28.81
C ALA A 352 -13.30 -25.10 -29.43
N ASP A 353 -14.20 -24.11 -29.34
CA ASP A 353 -13.90 -22.75 -29.81
C ASP A 353 -12.75 -22.12 -29.00
N LEU A 354 -12.73 -22.37 -27.68
CA LEU A 354 -11.61 -21.91 -26.84
C LEU A 354 -10.29 -22.60 -27.20
N THR A 355 -10.32 -23.88 -27.56
CA THR A 355 -9.11 -24.61 -27.98
C THR A 355 -8.57 -24.00 -29.28
N GLU A 356 -9.41 -23.71 -30.24
CA GLU A 356 -9.00 -23.02 -31.46
C GLU A 356 -8.33 -21.68 -31.16
N ILE A 357 -8.93 -20.87 -30.24
CA ILE A 357 -8.45 -19.53 -29.90
C ILE A 357 -7.14 -19.57 -29.10
N LEU A 358 -7.07 -20.44 -28.08
CA LEU A 358 -5.99 -20.41 -27.09
C LEU A 358 -4.79 -21.27 -27.47
N ILE A 359 -5.01 -22.35 -28.24
CA ILE A 359 -4.01 -23.39 -28.50
C ILE A 359 -3.60 -23.45 -29.97
N ASP A 360 -4.60 -23.44 -30.88
CA ASP A 360 -4.35 -23.72 -32.30
C ASP A 360 -4.07 -22.44 -33.08
N ARG A 361 -4.68 -21.31 -32.71
CA ARG A 361 -4.56 -20.03 -33.42
C ARG A 361 -3.17 -19.42 -33.29
N GLU A 362 -2.67 -18.96 -34.42
CA GLU A 362 -1.48 -18.13 -34.51
C GLU A 362 -1.88 -16.69 -34.82
N TYR A 363 -1.33 -15.75 -34.06
CA TYR A 363 -1.60 -14.33 -34.20
C TYR A 363 -0.51 -13.68 -35.04
N PRO A 364 -0.84 -13.08 -36.22
CA PRO A 364 0.15 -12.42 -37.07
C PRO A 364 0.81 -11.27 -36.32
N SER A 365 2.11 -11.09 -36.48
CA SER A 365 2.87 -9.94 -36.00
C SER A 365 2.95 -8.86 -37.06
N GLU A 366 3.14 -7.59 -36.66
CA GLU A 366 3.37 -6.48 -37.61
C GLU A 366 4.55 -6.77 -38.53
N TYR A 367 5.57 -7.40 -38.01
CA TYR A 367 6.77 -7.85 -38.74
C TYR A 367 7.22 -9.20 -38.16
N GLY A 368 7.65 -10.11 -39.02
CA GLY A 368 8.18 -11.42 -38.61
C GLY A 368 7.13 -12.50 -38.47
N GLU A 369 7.43 -13.50 -37.68
CA GLU A 369 6.61 -14.72 -37.52
C GLU A 369 5.37 -14.48 -36.66
N ALA A 370 4.32 -15.26 -36.92
CA ALA A 370 3.13 -15.27 -36.12
C ALA A 370 3.43 -15.78 -34.69
N ARG A 371 2.67 -15.30 -33.70
CA ARG A 371 2.87 -15.61 -32.29
C ARG A 371 1.77 -16.50 -31.74
N LYS A 372 2.13 -17.37 -30.80
CA LYS A 372 1.18 -18.18 -30.02
C LYS A 372 1.01 -17.65 -28.60
N ILE A 373 -0.12 -17.97 -27.98
CA ILE A 373 -0.35 -17.67 -26.57
C ILE A 373 0.58 -18.52 -25.72
N VAL A 374 1.35 -17.85 -24.85
CA VAL A 374 2.29 -18.49 -23.94
C VAL A 374 1.59 -19.00 -22.69
N ARG A 375 0.64 -18.23 -22.16
CA ARG A 375 -0.12 -18.59 -20.96
C ARG A 375 -1.53 -18.03 -21.03
N ALA A 376 -2.50 -18.81 -20.50
CA ALA A 376 -3.91 -18.44 -20.44
C ALA A 376 -4.49 -18.71 -19.04
N GLY A 377 -5.08 -17.68 -18.42
CA GLY A 377 -5.81 -17.80 -17.15
C GLY A 377 -7.30 -18.07 -17.39
N ILE A 378 -7.84 -19.16 -16.84
CA ILE A 378 -9.24 -19.52 -17.01
C ILE A 378 -9.96 -19.43 -15.68
N ASP A 379 -10.99 -18.57 -15.57
CA ASP A 379 -11.76 -18.42 -14.35
C ASP A 379 -12.43 -19.73 -13.93
N SER A 380 -12.18 -20.14 -12.70
CA SER A 380 -12.72 -21.37 -12.10
C SER A 380 -13.78 -21.07 -11.02
N GLY A 381 -14.27 -19.86 -10.95
CA GLY A 381 -15.38 -19.47 -10.06
C GLY A 381 -16.69 -20.16 -10.40
N TYR A 382 -16.92 -20.41 -11.67
CA TYR A 382 -18.05 -21.14 -12.23
C TYR A 382 -17.58 -22.34 -13.04
N ARG A 383 -18.39 -23.43 -13.19
CA ARG A 383 -18.04 -24.68 -13.90
C ARG A 383 -16.66 -25.24 -13.50
N THR A 384 -16.31 -25.18 -12.22
CA THR A 384 -14.98 -25.44 -11.67
C THR A 384 -14.34 -26.75 -12.15
N ASP A 385 -15.12 -27.86 -12.14
CA ASP A 385 -14.59 -29.18 -12.53
C ASP A 385 -14.25 -29.25 -14.02
N GLU A 386 -15.04 -28.60 -14.87
CA GLU A 386 -14.78 -28.53 -16.31
C GLU A 386 -13.55 -27.68 -16.61
N VAL A 387 -13.39 -26.54 -15.91
CA VAL A 387 -12.21 -25.70 -16.03
C VAL A 387 -10.96 -26.47 -15.65
N TYR A 388 -11.00 -27.21 -14.53
CA TYR A 388 -9.85 -28.01 -14.11
C TYR A 388 -9.50 -29.12 -15.10
N GLN A 389 -10.52 -29.79 -15.66
CA GLN A 389 -10.30 -30.79 -16.70
C GLN A 389 -9.70 -30.20 -17.97
N TYR A 390 -10.17 -29.03 -18.39
CA TYR A 390 -9.61 -28.32 -19.54
C TYR A 390 -8.17 -27.88 -19.31
N CYS A 391 -7.86 -27.28 -18.17
CA CYS A 391 -6.48 -26.90 -17.83
C CYS A 391 -5.55 -28.13 -17.73
N ALA A 392 -6.07 -29.27 -17.29
CA ALA A 392 -5.29 -30.52 -17.25
C ALA A 392 -4.99 -31.09 -18.64
N GLN A 393 -5.78 -30.79 -19.67
CA GLN A 393 -5.51 -31.18 -21.06
C GLN A 393 -4.41 -30.31 -21.69
N TYR A 394 -4.28 -29.05 -21.26
CA TYR A 394 -3.33 -28.08 -21.80
C TYR A 394 -2.47 -27.43 -20.71
N PRO A 395 -1.74 -28.21 -19.89
CA PRO A 395 -1.06 -27.70 -18.69
C PRO A 395 0.06 -26.71 -18.98
N GLU A 396 0.65 -26.77 -20.18
CA GLU A 396 1.71 -25.86 -20.63
C GLU A 396 1.18 -24.45 -20.91
N VAL A 397 -0.10 -24.31 -21.28
CA VAL A 397 -0.71 -23.03 -21.64
C VAL A 397 -1.75 -22.58 -20.61
N CYS A 398 -2.66 -23.46 -20.19
CA CYS A 398 -3.81 -23.10 -19.40
C CYS A 398 -3.60 -23.29 -17.90
N VAL A 399 -3.98 -22.27 -17.11
CA VAL A 399 -3.98 -22.32 -15.63
C VAL A 399 -5.32 -21.87 -15.08
N PRO A 400 -5.86 -22.55 -14.04
CA PRO A 400 -7.08 -22.09 -13.38
C PRO A 400 -6.79 -20.89 -12.50
N VAL A 401 -7.67 -19.89 -12.61
CA VAL A 401 -7.65 -18.68 -11.77
C VAL A 401 -8.97 -18.55 -11.02
N LYS A 402 -8.98 -17.82 -9.90
CA LYS A 402 -10.20 -17.57 -9.13
C LYS A 402 -10.06 -16.26 -8.36
N GLY A 403 -11.07 -15.39 -8.42
CA GLY A 403 -11.11 -14.16 -7.63
C GLY A 403 -11.18 -14.44 -6.12
N ASP A 404 -10.39 -13.69 -5.32
CA ASP A 404 -10.49 -13.69 -3.86
C ASP A 404 -11.59 -12.74 -3.40
N SER A 405 -12.56 -13.27 -2.66
CA SER A 405 -13.68 -12.51 -2.10
C SER A 405 -13.35 -11.79 -0.77
N SER A 406 -12.13 -11.89 -0.27
CA SER A 406 -11.77 -11.35 1.05
C SER A 406 -11.68 -9.82 1.07
N HIS A 407 -11.49 -9.16 -0.07
CA HIS A 407 -11.34 -7.71 -0.23
C HIS A 407 -10.35 -7.09 0.77
N SER A 408 -9.30 -7.84 1.16
CA SER A 408 -8.31 -7.36 2.11
C SER A 408 -7.25 -6.52 1.40
N PRO A 409 -7.07 -5.24 1.78
CA PRO A 409 -6.04 -4.38 1.18
C PRO A 409 -4.61 -4.83 1.50
N LEU A 410 -4.45 -5.75 2.49
CA LEU A 410 -3.16 -6.33 2.88
C LEU A 410 -2.92 -7.71 2.25
N ALA A 411 -3.86 -8.23 1.46
CA ALA A 411 -3.68 -9.49 0.76
C ALA A 411 -2.64 -9.32 -0.38
N PRO A 412 -1.77 -10.31 -0.61
CA PRO A 412 -0.86 -10.27 -1.74
C PRO A 412 -1.64 -10.20 -3.06
N PRO A 413 -0.99 -9.77 -4.17
CA PRO A 413 -1.63 -9.68 -5.49
C PRO A 413 -2.31 -10.97 -5.92
N TYR A 414 -1.72 -12.10 -5.61
CA TYR A 414 -2.30 -13.43 -5.75
C TYR A 414 -1.62 -14.44 -4.81
N LYS A 415 -2.29 -15.58 -4.62
CA LYS A 415 -1.78 -16.73 -3.85
C LYS A 415 -1.89 -17.96 -4.72
N MET A 416 -0.95 -18.87 -4.61
CA MET A 416 -1.02 -20.19 -5.24
C MET A 416 -1.46 -21.23 -4.19
N SER A 417 -2.45 -22.04 -4.54
CA SER A 417 -2.87 -23.21 -3.76
C SER A 417 -2.85 -24.46 -4.65
N SER A 418 -2.51 -25.61 -4.07
CA SER A 418 -2.57 -26.88 -4.80
C SER A 418 -3.98 -27.45 -4.77
N ILE A 419 -4.47 -27.96 -5.89
CA ILE A 419 -5.72 -28.68 -5.96
C ILE A 419 -5.44 -30.13 -5.54
N GLU A 420 -6.02 -30.54 -4.40
CA GLU A 420 -5.73 -31.85 -3.78
C GLU A 420 -6.71 -32.96 -4.20
N LYS A 421 -7.77 -32.65 -4.97
CA LYS A 421 -8.85 -33.59 -5.29
C LYS A 421 -8.74 -34.19 -6.69
N GLY A 422 -8.84 -35.53 -6.78
CA GLY A 422 -9.10 -36.27 -8.01
C GLY A 422 -7.88 -36.53 -8.89
N VAL A 423 -8.13 -36.87 -10.16
CA VAL A 423 -7.15 -37.22 -11.20
C VAL A 423 -6.18 -36.07 -11.55
N ILE A 424 -6.51 -34.86 -11.10
CA ILE A 424 -5.79 -33.59 -11.37
C ILE A 424 -4.98 -33.10 -10.16
N GLY A 425 -4.65 -33.99 -9.23
CA GLY A 425 -3.84 -33.65 -8.05
C GLY A 425 -2.50 -33.05 -8.43
N GLY A 426 -2.15 -31.93 -7.76
CA GLY A 426 -0.90 -31.20 -7.99
C GLY A 426 -1.02 -29.96 -8.88
N MET A 427 -2.13 -29.75 -9.59
CA MET A 427 -2.38 -28.53 -10.35
C MET A 427 -2.44 -27.31 -9.42
N LYS A 428 -1.82 -26.22 -9.83
CA LYS A 428 -1.82 -24.95 -9.07
C LYS A 428 -3.01 -24.08 -9.47
N LEU A 429 -3.80 -23.66 -8.48
CA LEU A 429 -4.85 -22.65 -8.59
C LEU A 429 -4.30 -21.30 -8.16
N TYR A 430 -4.47 -20.26 -8.97
CA TYR A 430 -4.15 -18.89 -8.62
C TYR A 430 -5.37 -18.20 -8.03
N VAL A 431 -5.30 -17.81 -6.75
CA VAL A 431 -6.33 -17.03 -6.07
C VAL A 431 -5.96 -15.56 -6.14
N VAL A 432 -6.72 -14.78 -6.88
CA VAL A 432 -6.40 -13.44 -7.38
C VAL A 432 -7.04 -12.37 -6.52
N ASN A 433 -6.27 -11.43 -6.00
CA ASN A 433 -6.80 -10.21 -5.37
C ASN A 433 -7.32 -9.27 -6.45
N THR A 434 -8.60 -9.37 -6.78
CA THR A 434 -9.21 -8.61 -7.88
C THR A 434 -9.19 -7.10 -7.64
N ASP A 435 -9.33 -6.63 -6.39
CA ASP A 435 -9.27 -5.20 -6.07
C ASP A 435 -7.87 -4.62 -6.34
N TYR A 436 -6.81 -5.36 -6.02
CA TYR A 436 -5.43 -4.99 -6.34
C TYR A 436 -5.21 -4.85 -7.85
N TRP A 437 -5.65 -5.84 -8.62
CA TRP A 437 -5.44 -5.84 -10.08
C TRP A 437 -6.33 -4.82 -10.79
N LYS A 438 -7.54 -4.56 -10.31
CA LYS A 438 -8.35 -3.44 -10.80
C LYS A 438 -7.63 -2.10 -10.59
N ASP A 439 -7.04 -1.88 -9.41
CA ASP A 439 -6.21 -0.69 -9.14
C ASP A 439 -5.02 -0.58 -10.09
N PHE A 440 -4.32 -1.69 -10.30
CA PHE A 440 -3.18 -1.77 -11.20
C PHE A 440 -3.56 -1.40 -12.64
N ILE A 441 -4.66 -1.95 -13.15
CA ILE A 441 -5.16 -1.71 -14.51
C ILE A 441 -5.60 -0.25 -14.67
N PHE A 442 -6.45 0.24 -13.79
CA PHE A 442 -6.98 1.60 -13.89
C PHE A 442 -5.89 2.68 -13.76
N ALA A 443 -4.88 2.46 -12.93
CA ALA A 443 -3.72 3.37 -12.86
C ALA A 443 -2.94 3.45 -14.17
N ARG A 444 -2.93 2.37 -14.97
CA ARG A 444 -2.22 2.28 -16.24
C ARG A 444 -3.04 2.75 -17.45
N MET A 445 -4.35 2.63 -17.39
CA MET A 445 -5.25 3.08 -18.45
C MET A 445 -5.26 4.60 -18.65
N VAL A 446 -4.88 5.36 -17.62
CA VAL A 446 -4.85 6.83 -17.64
C VAL A 446 -3.44 7.39 -17.91
N ARG A 447 -2.44 6.53 -18.15
CA ARG A 447 -1.08 6.97 -18.50
C ARG A 447 -1.03 7.51 -19.93
N PRO A 448 -0.15 8.48 -20.22
CA PRO A 448 0.15 8.88 -21.58
C PRO A 448 0.63 7.69 -22.44
N ALA A 449 0.30 7.72 -23.72
CA ALA A 449 0.57 6.61 -24.65
C ALA A 449 2.05 6.22 -24.76
N ASN A 450 2.95 7.17 -24.54
CA ASN A 450 4.40 7.00 -24.65
C ASN A 450 5.09 6.66 -23.32
N GLU A 451 4.33 6.50 -22.24
CA GLU A 451 4.91 6.11 -20.95
C GLU A 451 4.95 4.58 -20.80
N PRO A 452 6.05 4.00 -20.26
CA PRO A 452 6.11 2.58 -19.94
C PRO A 452 4.98 2.16 -18.99
N GLY A 453 4.39 0.99 -19.27
CA GLY A 453 3.29 0.44 -18.48
C GLY A 453 1.91 0.94 -18.87
N THR A 454 1.76 1.66 -19.98
CA THR A 454 0.45 2.06 -20.51
C THR A 454 -0.31 0.85 -21.07
N ILE A 455 -1.63 0.85 -20.91
CA ILE A 455 -2.54 -0.14 -21.50
C ILE A 455 -3.12 0.44 -22.79
N HIS A 456 -2.87 -0.25 -23.89
CA HIS A 456 -3.34 0.14 -25.21
C HIS A 456 -4.48 -0.77 -25.68
N LEU A 457 -5.45 -0.17 -26.35
CA LEU A 457 -6.44 -0.88 -27.15
C LEU A 457 -5.97 -0.93 -28.62
N PHE A 458 -6.42 -1.90 -29.40
CA PHE A 458 -6.14 -1.92 -30.84
C PHE A 458 -6.87 -0.75 -31.55
N LYS A 459 -6.43 -0.44 -32.76
CA LYS A 459 -7.01 0.62 -33.59
C LYS A 459 -8.51 0.39 -33.81
N ASP A 460 -9.29 1.45 -33.63
CA ASP A 460 -10.76 1.42 -33.81
C ASP A 460 -11.46 0.38 -32.93
N CYS A 461 -10.95 0.14 -31.70
CA CYS A 461 -11.56 -0.78 -30.75
C CYS A 461 -13.01 -0.39 -30.45
N PRO A 462 -13.99 -1.31 -30.57
CA PRO A 462 -15.39 -1.04 -30.29
C PRO A 462 -15.63 -0.49 -28.89
N GLU A 463 -16.58 0.42 -28.72
CA GLU A 463 -16.94 1.02 -27.44
C GLU A 463 -17.43 0.00 -26.41
N GLU A 464 -18.02 -1.12 -26.85
CA GLU A 464 -18.43 -2.24 -26.00
C GLU A 464 -17.30 -2.69 -25.06
N TYR A 465 -16.06 -2.82 -25.56
CA TYR A 465 -14.91 -3.17 -24.71
C TYR A 465 -14.69 -2.14 -23.60
N SER A 466 -14.74 -0.88 -23.95
CA SER A 466 -14.59 0.23 -23.02
C SER A 466 -15.73 0.31 -22.00
N GLU A 467 -16.95 -0.03 -22.40
CA GLU A 467 -18.13 -0.08 -21.50
C GLU A 467 -17.96 -1.16 -20.43
N HIS A 468 -17.49 -2.35 -20.81
CA HIS A 468 -17.15 -3.40 -19.83
C HIS A 468 -16.09 -2.94 -18.83
N LEU A 469 -15.05 -2.25 -19.28
CA LEU A 469 -13.99 -1.73 -18.40
C LEU A 469 -14.51 -0.64 -17.43
N ARG A 470 -15.51 0.16 -17.85
CA ARG A 470 -16.11 1.23 -17.04
C ARG A 470 -17.26 0.76 -16.14
N SER A 471 -17.58 -0.51 -16.13
CA SER A 471 -18.77 -1.07 -15.44
C SER A 471 -18.69 -1.04 -13.92
N GLU A 472 -17.51 -0.78 -13.34
CA GLU A 472 -17.29 -0.73 -11.91
C GLU A 472 -16.58 0.55 -11.47
N GLU A 473 -16.78 0.93 -10.21
CA GLU A 473 -16.08 2.04 -9.57
C GLU A 473 -15.69 1.71 -8.12
N LYS A 474 -14.73 2.45 -7.58
CA LYS A 474 -14.38 2.37 -6.16
C LYS A 474 -15.41 3.08 -5.30
N GLN A 475 -15.95 2.35 -4.32
CA GLN A 475 -16.90 2.87 -3.35
C GLN A 475 -16.40 2.63 -1.93
N GLU A 476 -16.64 3.60 -1.05
CA GLU A 476 -16.44 3.44 0.39
C GLU A 476 -17.61 2.63 0.96
N ILE A 477 -17.31 1.45 1.47
CA ILE A 477 -18.29 0.57 2.10
C ILE A 477 -18.08 0.59 3.60
N ARG A 478 -19.08 1.04 4.31
CA ARG A 478 -19.10 0.98 5.76
C ARG A 478 -19.70 -0.34 6.22
N ASN A 479 -18.90 -1.17 6.87
CA ASN A 479 -19.39 -2.39 7.49
C ASN A 479 -20.36 -2.02 8.63
N VAL A 480 -21.62 -2.38 8.50
CA VAL A 480 -22.69 -2.04 9.46
C VAL A 480 -22.43 -2.64 10.84
N LYS A 481 -21.73 -3.80 10.93
CA LYS A 481 -21.45 -4.49 12.20
C LYS A 481 -20.18 -3.97 12.89
N THR A 482 -19.15 -3.62 12.12
CA THR A 482 -17.85 -3.22 12.67
C THR A 482 -17.60 -1.72 12.59
N GLY A 483 -18.38 -0.98 11.80
CA GLY A 483 -18.17 0.45 11.51
C GLY A 483 -16.93 0.72 10.65
N ALA A 484 -16.15 -0.31 10.34
CA ALA A 484 -14.97 -0.18 9.49
C ALA A 484 -15.37 0.30 8.10
N VAL A 485 -14.64 1.28 7.59
CA VAL A 485 -14.77 1.74 6.22
C VAL A 485 -13.71 1.03 5.40
N THR A 486 -14.15 0.31 4.37
CA THR A 486 -13.28 -0.31 3.36
C THR A 486 -13.58 0.31 2.01
N VAL A 487 -12.56 0.47 1.19
CA VAL A 487 -12.73 0.90 -0.20
C VAL A 487 -12.69 -0.35 -1.06
N GLN A 488 -13.75 -0.60 -1.83
CA GLN A 488 -13.89 -1.80 -2.67
C GLN A 488 -14.37 -1.40 -4.06
N TRP A 489 -13.99 -2.16 -5.06
CA TRP A 489 -14.57 -2.07 -6.39
C TRP A 489 -15.99 -2.63 -6.37
N LYS A 490 -16.94 -1.87 -6.91
CA LYS A 490 -18.36 -2.26 -6.97
C LYS A 490 -18.94 -1.94 -8.33
N PRO A 491 -19.84 -2.80 -8.82
CA PRO A 491 -20.59 -2.54 -10.03
C PRO A 491 -21.41 -1.25 -9.94
N LEU A 492 -21.44 -0.50 -11.03
CA LEU A 492 -22.26 0.70 -11.16
C LEU A 492 -23.76 0.39 -11.29
N THR A 493 -24.11 -0.81 -11.74
CA THR A 493 -25.48 -1.26 -11.94
C THR A 493 -25.73 -2.60 -11.25
N SER A 494 -26.99 -2.98 -11.06
CA SER A 494 -27.39 -4.26 -10.47
C SER A 494 -27.11 -5.47 -11.39
N HIS A 495 -26.94 -5.23 -12.69
CA HIS A 495 -26.60 -6.25 -13.70
C HIS A 495 -25.40 -5.75 -14.50
N PRO A 496 -24.18 -5.84 -13.94
CA PRO A 496 -23.00 -5.34 -14.61
C PRO A 496 -22.61 -6.22 -15.79
N THR A 497 -22.19 -5.58 -16.87
CA THR A 497 -21.49 -6.23 -17.97
C THR A 497 -19.99 -6.00 -17.76
N ASN A 498 -19.37 -6.72 -16.81
CA ASN A 498 -17.97 -6.53 -16.40
C ASN A 498 -17.02 -7.64 -16.87
N HIS A 499 -17.49 -8.55 -17.72
CA HIS A 499 -16.75 -9.75 -18.13
C HIS A 499 -15.36 -9.45 -18.71
N LEU A 500 -15.23 -8.41 -19.56
CA LEU A 500 -13.93 -8.01 -20.12
C LEU A 500 -13.07 -7.23 -19.11
N LEU A 501 -13.65 -6.67 -18.06
CA LEU A 501 -12.86 -6.15 -16.94
C LEU A 501 -12.27 -7.32 -16.13
N ASP A 502 -13.05 -8.37 -15.88
CA ASP A 502 -12.57 -9.54 -15.14
C ASP A 502 -11.51 -10.30 -15.96
N THR A 503 -11.70 -10.45 -17.30
CA THR A 503 -10.62 -10.99 -18.15
C THR A 503 -9.36 -10.13 -18.08
N CYS A 504 -9.46 -8.81 -18.17
CA CYS A 504 -8.32 -7.91 -18.08
C CYS A 504 -7.55 -8.06 -16.74
N VAL A 505 -8.28 -8.24 -15.63
CA VAL A 505 -7.73 -8.51 -14.28
C VAL A 505 -6.94 -9.82 -14.28
N TYR A 506 -7.52 -10.89 -14.77
CA TYR A 506 -6.85 -12.19 -14.82
C TYR A 506 -5.67 -12.20 -15.79
N ASN A 507 -5.79 -11.50 -16.91
CA ASN A 507 -4.71 -11.35 -17.89
C ASN A 507 -3.47 -10.67 -17.27
N ALA A 508 -3.67 -9.55 -16.59
CA ALA A 508 -2.58 -8.83 -15.93
C ALA A 508 -1.90 -9.67 -14.83
N MET A 509 -2.68 -10.45 -14.06
CA MET A 509 -2.13 -11.35 -13.05
C MET A 509 -1.32 -12.49 -13.68
N VAL A 510 -1.84 -13.12 -14.75
CA VAL A 510 -1.12 -14.19 -15.46
C VAL A 510 0.18 -13.66 -16.07
N ALA A 511 0.16 -12.47 -16.65
CA ALA A 511 1.34 -11.80 -17.17
C ALA A 511 2.41 -11.57 -16.08
N ASP A 512 2.00 -11.11 -14.89
CA ASP A 512 2.93 -10.97 -13.75
C ASP A 512 3.52 -12.33 -13.32
N SER A 513 2.68 -13.37 -13.30
CA SER A 513 3.10 -14.73 -12.90
C SER A 513 4.15 -15.36 -13.83
N VAL A 514 4.19 -14.96 -15.09
CA VAL A 514 5.21 -15.37 -16.07
C VAL A 514 6.38 -14.38 -16.18
N GLY A 515 6.42 -13.36 -15.29
CA GLY A 515 7.57 -12.48 -15.18
C GLY A 515 7.65 -11.38 -16.25
N VAL A 516 6.52 -10.91 -16.79
CA VAL A 516 6.47 -9.84 -17.80
C VAL A 516 7.26 -8.59 -17.43
N LYS A 517 7.43 -8.31 -16.14
CA LYS A 517 8.20 -7.17 -15.63
C LYS A 517 9.71 -7.25 -15.92
N TYR A 518 10.20 -8.42 -16.32
CA TYR A 518 11.60 -8.66 -16.66
C TYR A 518 11.85 -8.67 -18.17
N LEU A 519 10.83 -8.41 -19.00
CA LEU A 519 11.03 -8.31 -20.45
C LEU A 519 12.04 -7.20 -20.76
N PRO A 520 13.05 -7.49 -21.62
CA PRO A 520 14.03 -6.49 -22.04
C PRO A 520 13.37 -5.38 -22.86
N GLU A 521 14.04 -4.24 -22.94
CA GLU A 521 13.66 -3.18 -23.86
C GLU A 521 13.96 -3.62 -25.30
N TYR A 522 12.98 -3.48 -26.18
CA TYR A 522 13.14 -3.82 -27.60
C TYR A 522 13.84 -2.67 -28.34
N ASN A 523 15.07 -2.90 -28.79
CA ASN A 523 15.84 -1.95 -29.59
C ASN A 523 15.68 -2.25 -31.08
N LEU A 524 15.05 -1.37 -31.82
CA LEU A 524 14.90 -1.47 -33.28
C LEU A 524 16.24 -1.38 -34.06
N ASP A 525 17.28 -0.83 -33.42
CA ASP A 525 18.56 -0.51 -34.09
C ASP A 525 19.58 -1.67 -34.10
N THR A 526 19.27 -2.83 -33.51
CA THR A 526 20.21 -3.95 -33.42
C THR A 526 20.00 -5.07 -34.45
N ASP A 527 18.94 -5.01 -35.25
CA ASP A 527 18.58 -6.11 -36.18
C ASP A 527 19.17 -5.97 -37.59
N GLU A 528 20.08 -5.01 -37.88
CA GLU A 528 20.72 -4.92 -39.22
C GLU A 528 22.10 -5.61 -39.34
N GLU A 529 22.71 -6.15 -38.27
CA GLU A 529 24.08 -6.74 -38.36
C GLU A 529 24.27 -8.14 -37.78
N ASP A 530 23.25 -8.83 -37.21
CA ASP A 530 23.42 -10.23 -36.75
C ASP A 530 22.38 -11.17 -37.39
N GLU A 531 22.66 -11.61 -38.62
CA GLU A 531 21.91 -12.66 -39.34
C GLU A 531 22.12 -14.09 -38.77
N ASP A 532 22.72 -14.24 -37.58
CA ASP A 532 23.05 -15.58 -37.02
C ASP A 532 22.88 -15.70 -35.49
N THR A 533 21.77 -15.23 -34.93
CA THR A 533 21.36 -15.66 -33.59
C THR A 533 19.91 -16.15 -33.62
N ASP A 534 19.82 -17.46 -33.49
CA ASP A 534 18.59 -18.25 -33.54
C ASP A 534 17.45 -17.71 -32.66
N VAL A 535 16.43 -17.15 -33.27
CA VAL A 535 15.14 -16.80 -32.63
C VAL A 535 14.41 -18.05 -32.12
N GLU A 536 14.88 -19.27 -32.52
CA GLU A 536 14.39 -20.54 -31.99
C GLU A 536 14.66 -20.73 -30.50
N ASP A 537 15.71 -20.11 -29.94
CA ASP A 537 16.09 -20.26 -28.52
C ASP A 537 15.19 -19.50 -27.55
N PHE A 538 14.58 -18.38 -27.96
CA PHE A 538 13.74 -17.63 -27.03
C PHE A 538 12.42 -18.34 -26.68
N ASN A 539 11.85 -19.09 -27.63
CA ASN A 539 10.66 -19.92 -27.38
C ASN A 539 11.00 -21.26 -26.69
N ALA A 540 12.23 -21.78 -26.85
CA ALA A 540 12.72 -22.97 -26.17
C ALA A 540 13.17 -22.65 -24.74
N ASP A 541 13.88 -21.54 -24.53
CA ASP A 541 14.35 -21.12 -23.20
C ASP A 541 13.23 -20.62 -22.29
N SER A 542 12.19 -19.96 -22.83
CA SER A 542 11.05 -19.59 -21.99
C SER A 542 10.32 -20.81 -21.40
N ARG A 543 10.35 -21.97 -22.08
CA ARG A 543 9.82 -23.23 -21.56
C ARG A 543 10.72 -23.87 -20.50
N ALA A 544 12.03 -23.69 -20.57
CA ALA A 544 12.99 -24.19 -19.59
C ALA A 544 13.00 -23.42 -18.26
N TRP A 545 12.54 -22.18 -18.26
CA TRP A 545 12.47 -21.35 -17.05
C TRP A 545 11.25 -21.66 -16.17
N PHE A 546 10.28 -22.46 -16.67
CA PHE A 546 8.99 -22.75 -16.00
C PHE A 546 8.78 -24.25 -15.68
N SER A 547 9.77 -25.13 -15.88
CA SER A 547 9.73 -26.55 -15.51
C SER A 547 10.07 -26.81 -14.05
#